data_d47488bd73792bd3f4a180ac15157a64
#
_entry.id   d47488bd73792bd3f4a180ac15157a64
#
_cell.length_a   1.000
_cell.length_b   1.000
_cell.length_c   1.000
_cell.angle_alpha   90.00
_cell.angle_beta   90.00
_cell.angle_gamma   90.00
#
_symmetry.space_group_name_H-M   'P 1'
#
loop_
_entity.id
_entity.type
_entity.pdbx_description
1 polymer ?
#
loop_
_entity_poly.entity_id
_entity_poly.type
_entity_poly.pdbx_seq_one_letter_code
_entity_poly.pdbx_strand_id
1 'polypeptide(L)'
;NGDDFTAEDIVWSWMRVLTPSLGSQYPDMLYYLVGAEDFNTGVITDFSEVGVKALDNKTLEVNLINPTPFFLGLLSHYSTWPVHKETVLKFGEIDDRQGLWTRPGNFVCNGPMNLKSWELNKKIIVEKNPLYWDAEKVRLNEMHFYPVSDINTEERMFRAGQLHLTGTVPSQKCGIWREEGNPNLRIDPYMGTYYYRANVNVKPLDNIKVRKALTYAIDRQKLTEKVTQCGQIPAFSFTPPGAAGYNPETEIPYDPELARQLLAEAGFESTEDFPVLQILYNTSEDHRKIALTIQQMWQQNLGISVELENMDW
;
A
#
# COMPACT_ATOMS: atom_id res chain seq x y z
N ASN A 1 25.83 -8.21 -11.59
CA ASN A 1 27.00 -9.04 -11.36
C ASN A 1 27.45 -9.81 -12.63
N GLY A 2 26.58 -9.96 -13.62
CA GLY A 2 26.87 -10.67 -14.88
C GLY A 2 26.37 -12.12 -14.92
N ASP A 3 25.74 -12.60 -13.89
CA ASP A 3 25.09 -13.92 -13.90
C ASP A 3 23.86 -13.94 -14.80
N ASP A 4 23.59 -15.07 -15.43
CA ASP A 4 22.43 -15.23 -16.29
C ASP A 4 21.14 -15.27 -15.45
N PHE A 5 20.13 -14.54 -15.91
CA PHE A 5 18.78 -14.64 -15.37
C PHE A 5 18.00 -15.76 -16.07
N THR A 6 17.43 -16.65 -15.28
CA THR A 6 16.77 -17.87 -15.74
C THR A 6 15.35 -18.03 -15.20
N ALA A 7 14.58 -18.96 -15.74
CA ALA A 7 13.26 -19.33 -15.22
C ALA A 7 13.33 -19.89 -13.78
N GLU A 8 14.44 -20.53 -13.41
CA GLU A 8 14.67 -21.03 -12.05
C GLU A 8 14.74 -19.89 -11.01
N ASP A 9 15.25 -18.72 -11.37
CA ASP A 9 15.27 -17.55 -10.47
C ASP A 9 13.86 -17.10 -10.09
N ILE A 10 12.91 -17.21 -11.02
CA ILE A 10 11.49 -16.91 -10.76
C ILE A 10 10.89 -17.97 -9.84
N VAL A 11 11.09 -19.27 -10.15
CA VAL A 11 10.58 -20.40 -9.35
C VAL A 11 11.07 -20.28 -7.91
N TRP A 12 12.38 -20.05 -7.72
CA TRP A 12 12.96 -19.91 -6.39
C TRP A 12 12.44 -18.66 -5.65
N SER A 13 12.31 -17.54 -6.35
CA SER A 13 11.82 -16.30 -5.76
C SER A 13 10.37 -16.41 -5.30
N TRP A 14 9.52 -17.07 -6.09
CA TRP A 14 8.14 -17.30 -5.71
C TRP A 14 8.02 -18.33 -4.58
N MET A 15 8.87 -19.36 -4.57
CA MET A 15 8.99 -20.26 -3.42
C MET A 15 9.33 -19.46 -2.15
N ARG A 16 10.31 -18.55 -2.22
CA ARG A 16 10.68 -17.70 -1.10
C ARG A 16 9.51 -16.85 -0.60
N VAL A 17 8.80 -16.18 -1.50
CA VAL A 17 7.62 -15.35 -1.14
C VAL A 17 6.53 -16.19 -0.47
N LEU A 18 6.30 -17.41 -0.94
CA LEU A 18 5.29 -18.33 -0.42
C LEU A 18 5.77 -19.11 0.82
N THR A 19 7.06 -19.08 1.18
CA THR A 19 7.58 -19.77 2.38
C THR A 19 6.91 -19.22 3.64
N PRO A 20 6.20 -20.07 4.43
CA PRO A 20 5.42 -19.59 5.59
C PRO A 20 6.25 -18.81 6.62
N SER A 21 7.46 -19.31 6.95
CA SER A 21 8.36 -18.70 7.93
C SER A 21 8.91 -17.33 7.51
N LEU A 22 8.96 -17.03 6.22
CA LEU A 22 9.31 -15.68 5.75
C LEU A 22 8.26 -14.65 6.17
N GLY A 23 6.97 -15.04 6.26
CA GLY A 23 5.90 -14.13 6.60
C GLY A 23 5.82 -12.93 5.64
N SER A 24 5.86 -13.21 4.34
CA SER A 24 5.71 -12.20 3.30
C SER A 24 4.43 -11.40 3.49
N GLN A 25 4.46 -10.09 3.13
CA GLN A 25 3.32 -9.21 3.29
C GLN A 25 2.23 -9.45 2.22
N TYR A 26 2.62 -9.91 1.03
CA TYR A 26 1.73 -10.11 -0.13
C TYR A 26 1.94 -11.47 -0.81
N PRO A 27 1.87 -12.60 -0.10
CA PRO A 27 1.95 -13.92 -0.74
C PRO A 27 0.70 -14.21 -1.57
N ASP A 28 -0.43 -13.59 -1.22
CA ASP A 28 -1.74 -13.70 -1.86
C ASP A 28 -1.73 -13.27 -3.33
N MET A 29 -0.76 -12.46 -3.76
CA MET A 29 -0.55 -12.15 -5.18
C MET A 29 -0.22 -13.39 -6.02
N LEU A 30 0.29 -14.46 -5.38
CA LEU A 30 0.61 -15.73 -6.01
C LEU A 30 -0.43 -16.84 -5.74
N TYR A 31 -1.48 -16.58 -4.97
CA TYR A 31 -2.51 -17.60 -4.66
C TYR A 31 -3.36 -18.00 -5.86
N TYR A 32 -3.20 -17.33 -6.99
CA TYR A 32 -3.80 -17.75 -8.26
C TYR A 32 -3.13 -19.00 -8.86
N LEU A 33 -1.93 -19.37 -8.39
CA LEU A 33 -1.25 -20.59 -8.79
C LEU A 33 -1.83 -21.80 -8.04
N VAL A 34 -1.95 -22.93 -8.72
CA VAL A 34 -2.31 -24.20 -8.09
C VAL A 34 -1.41 -24.47 -6.89
N GLY A 35 -1.98 -24.84 -5.75
CA GLY A 35 -1.25 -25.20 -4.52
C GLY A 35 -0.50 -24.08 -3.80
N ALA A 36 -0.49 -22.82 -4.30
CA ALA A 36 0.29 -21.73 -3.70
C ALA A 36 -0.22 -21.32 -2.32
N GLU A 37 -1.52 -21.19 -2.14
CA GLU A 37 -2.14 -20.90 -0.84
C GLU A 37 -1.92 -22.04 0.15
N ASP A 38 -2.11 -23.29 -0.30
CA ASP A 38 -1.90 -24.48 0.53
C ASP A 38 -0.44 -24.60 1.00
N PHE A 39 0.53 -24.27 0.14
CA PHE A 39 1.93 -24.20 0.53
C PHE A 39 2.20 -23.08 1.53
N ASN A 40 1.71 -21.88 1.27
CA ASN A 40 1.93 -20.74 2.15
C ASN A 40 1.28 -20.90 3.53
N THR A 41 0.14 -21.60 3.60
CA THR A 41 -0.56 -21.89 4.87
C THR A 41 -0.06 -23.16 5.56
N GLY A 42 0.85 -23.91 4.95
CA GLY A 42 1.44 -25.11 5.51
C GLY A 42 0.57 -26.36 5.38
N VAL A 43 -0.47 -26.34 4.56
CA VAL A 43 -1.30 -27.53 4.22
C VAL A 43 -0.49 -28.53 3.39
N ILE A 44 0.29 -28.05 2.42
CA ILE A 44 1.31 -28.82 1.72
C ILE A 44 2.69 -28.29 2.08
N THR A 45 3.70 -29.15 2.06
CA THR A 45 5.09 -28.80 2.43
C THR A 45 6.07 -28.97 1.27
N ASP A 46 5.66 -29.66 0.22
CA ASP A 46 6.48 -29.85 -0.99
C ASP A 46 6.14 -28.78 -2.03
N PHE A 47 7.09 -27.87 -2.29
CA PHE A 47 6.91 -26.80 -3.28
C PHE A 47 6.73 -27.34 -4.70
N SER A 48 7.15 -28.57 -5.00
CA SER A 48 6.93 -29.19 -6.32
C SER A 48 5.45 -29.37 -6.68
N GLU A 49 4.55 -29.30 -5.69
CA GLU A 49 3.10 -29.35 -5.87
C GLU A 49 2.51 -27.98 -6.27
N VAL A 50 3.30 -26.89 -6.18
CA VAL A 50 2.87 -25.57 -6.61
C VAL A 50 2.96 -25.45 -8.13
N GLY A 51 1.94 -24.85 -8.73
CA GLY A 51 1.78 -24.73 -10.17
C GLY A 51 2.76 -23.78 -10.86
N VAL A 52 4.05 -23.86 -10.53
CA VAL A 52 5.13 -23.10 -11.20
C VAL A 52 6.34 -24.00 -11.43
N LYS A 53 6.87 -24.02 -12.64
CA LYS A 53 8.00 -24.88 -13.01
C LYS A 53 8.84 -24.25 -14.12
N ALA A 54 10.15 -24.30 -13.99
CA ALA A 54 11.07 -24.03 -15.08
C ALA A 54 11.17 -25.30 -15.97
N LEU A 55 10.79 -25.19 -17.23
CA LEU A 55 10.95 -26.28 -18.22
C LEU A 55 12.36 -26.29 -18.80
N ASP A 56 12.94 -25.11 -18.95
CA ASP A 56 14.32 -24.85 -19.34
C ASP A 56 14.74 -23.47 -18.83
N ASN A 57 15.94 -23.03 -19.11
CA ASN A 57 16.48 -21.74 -18.63
C ASN A 57 15.64 -20.52 -19.04
N LYS A 58 14.82 -20.59 -20.07
CA LYS A 58 14.06 -19.45 -20.62
C LYS A 58 12.54 -19.67 -20.66
N THR A 59 12.08 -20.87 -20.27
CA THR A 59 10.68 -21.25 -20.33
C THR A 59 10.14 -21.53 -18.93
N LEU A 60 9.20 -20.73 -18.46
CA LEU A 60 8.46 -20.90 -17.23
C LEU A 60 7.06 -21.41 -17.54
N GLU A 61 6.67 -22.52 -16.97
CA GLU A 61 5.30 -23.02 -16.99
C GLU A 61 4.59 -22.58 -15.70
N VAL A 62 3.38 -22.03 -15.86
CA VAL A 62 2.54 -21.59 -14.74
C VAL A 62 1.14 -22.18 -14.89
N ASN A 63 0.69 -22.92 -13.88
CA ASN A 63 -0.63 -23.53 -13.81
C ASN A 63 -1.50 -22.74 -12.83
N LEU A 64 -2.60 -22.14 -13.33
CA LEU A 64 -3.53 -21.35 -12.56
C LEU A 64 -4.71 -22.18 -12.08
N ILE A 65 -5.25 -21.87 -10.88
CA ILE A 65 -6.43 -22.53 -10.30
C ILE A 65 -7.65 -22.34 -11.22
N ASN A 66 -7.79 -21.13 -11.75
CA ASN A 66 -8.91 -20.73 -12.63
C ASN A 66 -8.40 -19.84 -13.77
N PRO A 67 -9.17 -19.68 -14.85
CA PRO A 67 -8.87 -18.67 -15.86
C PRO A 67 -8.75 -17.27 -15.23
N THR A 68 -7.57 -16.68 -15.29
CA THR A 68 -7.23 -15.40 -14.64
C THR A 68 -6.70 -14.41 -15.67
N PRO A 69 -7.60 -13.68 -16.39
CA PRO A 69 -7.19 -12.80 -17.50
C PRO A 69 -6.21 -11.69 -17.10
N PHE A 70 -6.23 -11.28 -15.83
CA PHE A 70 -5.38 -10.24 -15.27
C PHE A 70 -4.06 -10.77 -14.69
N PHE A 71 -3.77 -12.06 -14.76
CA PHE A 71 -2.58 -12.66 -14.14
C PHE A 71 -1.27 -11.98 -14.56
N LEU A 72 -1.10 -11.69 -15.85
CA LEU A 72 0.08 -10.97 -16.33
C LEU A 72 0.21 -9.57 -15.71
N GLY A 73 -0.92 -8.91 -15.41
CA GLY A 73 -0.93 -7.64 -14.68
C GLY A 73 -0.43 -7.78 -13.24
N LEU A 74 -0.72 -8.89 -12.55
CA LEU A 74 -0.21 -9.16 -11.20
C LEU A 74 1.32 -9.26 -11.16
N LEU A 75 1.96 -9.69 -12.25
CA LEU A 75 3.43 -9.79 -12.32
C LEU A 75 4.13 -8.42 -12.31
N SER A 76 3.39 -7.33 -12.44
CA SER A 76 3.93 -5.97 -12.23
C SER A 76 4.09 -5.62 -10.74
N HIS A 77 3.47 -6.38 -9.84
CA HIS A 77 3.59 -6.15 -8.40
C HIS A 77 4.96 -6.64 -7.89
N TYR A 78 5.62 -5.83 -7.08
CA TYR A 78 7.00 -6.09 -6.64
C TYR A 78 7.19 -7.41 -5.86
N SER A 79 6.16 -7.96 -5.23
CA SER A 79 6.25 -9.27 -4.55
C SER A 79 6.51 -10.44 -5.50
N THR A 80 6.21 -10.26 -6.80
CA THR A 80 6.44 -11.30 -7.82
C THR A 80 7.80 -11.16 -8.49
N TRP A 81 8.54 -10.07 -8.21
CA TRP A 81 9.83 -9.82 -8.85
C TRP A 81 10.91 -10.77 -8.31
N PRO A 82 11.77 -11.29 -9.19
CA PRO A 82 12.81 -12.22 -8.79
C PRO A 82 13.90 -11.52 -7.98
N VAL A 83 14.48 -12.28 -7.04
CA VAL A 83 15.66 -11.91 -6.28
C VAL A 83 16.79 -12.89 -6.58
N HIS A 84 18.03 -12.43 -6.50
CA HIS A 84 19.19 -13.27 -6.83
C HIS A 84 19.44 -14.29 -5.70
N LYS A 85 19.15 -15.56 -5.99
CA LYS A 85 19.20 -16.70 -5.05
C LYS A 85 20.53 -16.80 -4.32
N GLU A 86 21.62 -16.81 -5.08
CA GLU A 86 22.98 -17.00 -4.55
C GLU A 86 23.36 -15.89 -3.58
N THR A 87 22.93 -14.64 -3.87
CA THR A 87 23.18 -13.51 -2.97
C THR A 87 22.35 -13.63 -1.69
N VAL A 88 21.10 -14.03 -1.78
CA VAL A 88 20.26 -14.25 -0.59
C VAL A 88 20.87 -15.32 0.30
N LEU A 89 21.16 -16.49 -0.27
CA LEU A 89 21.70 -17.65 0.47
C LEU A 89 23.14 -17.46 0.97
N LYS A 90 23.90 -16.56 0.38
CA LYS A 90 25.22 -16.18 0.90
C LYS A 90 25.16 -15.47 2.25
N PHE A 91 24.08 -14.75 2.52
CA PHE A 91 23.94 -13.89 3.68
C PHE A 91 22.86 -14.30 4.68
N GLY A 92 22.14 -15.39 4.41
CA GLY A 92 21.09 -15.93 5.28
C GLY A 92 20.36 -17.11 4.65
N GLU A 93 19.32 -17.55 5.32
CA GLU A 93 18.44 -18.61 4.83
C GLU A 93 17.34 -18.02 3.94
N ILE A 94 16.56 -18.90 3.27
CA ILE A 94 15.48 -18.51 2.36
C ILE A 94 14.44 -17.59 3.04
N ASP A 95 14.20 -17.78 4.32
CA ASP A 95 13.22 -17.06 5.14
C ASP A 95 13.84 -15.95 6.03
N ASP A 96 15.12 -15.67 5.88
CA ASP A 96 15.74 -14.54 6.60
C ASP A 96 15.22 -13.20 6.09
N ARG A 97 14.51 -12.47 6.98
CA ARG A 97 13.93 -11.15 6.71
C ARG A 97 14.93 -10.02 6.83
N GLN A 98 16.01 -10.20 7.60
CA GLN A 98 16.99 -9.18 7.92
C GLN A 98 18.33 -9.37 7.19
N GLY A 99 18.36 -10.24 6.20
CA GLY A 99 19.57 -10.64 5.50
C GLY A 99 20.39 -9.47 4.97
N LEU A 100 21.72 -9.57 5.16
CA LEU A 100 22.69 -8.57 4.67
C LEU A 100 22.73 -8.46 3.15
N TRP A 101 22.01 -9.33 2.43
CA TRP A 101 21.94 -9.33 0.96
C TRP A 101 21.35 -8.03 0.39
N THR A 102 20.52 -7.28 1.16
CA THR A 102 19.93 -6.00 0.74
C THR A 102 20.86 -4.79 0.94
N ARG A 103 22.05 -4.98 1.52
CA ARG A 103 22.97 -3.89 1.84
C ARG A 103 23.78 -3.44 0.63
N PRO A 104 24.22 -2.15 0.62
CA PRO A 104 25.15 -1.67 -0.40
C PRO A 104 26.39 -2.58 -0.53
N GLY A 105 26.77 -2.87 -1.75
CA GLY A 105 27.87 -3.79 -2.06
C GLY A 105 27.51 -5.28 -2.07
N ASN A 106 26.36 -5.67 -1.47
CA ASN A 106 25.85 -7.04 -1.50
C ASN A 106 24.67 -7.19 -2.46
N PHE A 107 23.85 -6.14 -2.55
CA PHE A 107 22.61 -6.15 -3.33
C PHE A 107 22.88 -6.35 -4.82
N VAL A 108 22.24 -7.37 -5.40
CA VAL A 108 22.27 -7.70 -6.82
C VAL A 108 20.87 -7.59 -7.39
N CYS A 109 20.74 -6.91 -8.53
CA CYS A 109 19.48 -6.80 -9.22
C CYS A 109 19.68 -6.77 -10.75
N ASN A 110 18.62 -7.05 -11.48
CA ASN A 110 18.54 -6.94 -12.93
C ASN A 110 17.77 -5.69 -13.40
N GLY A 111 17.49 -4.75 -12.49
CA GLY A 111 16.80 -3.49 -12.78
C GLY A 111 17.72 -2.41 -13.36
N PRO A 112 17.14 -1.23 -13.72
CA PRO A 112 17.84 -0.13 -14.37
C PRO A 112 18.85 0.60 -13.47
N MET A 113 18.73 0.43 -12.14
CA MET A 113 19.58 1.12 -11.16
C MET A 113 20.12 0.14 -10.12
N ASN A 114 21.35 0.30 -9.73
CA ASN A 114 22.03 -0.43 -8.65
C ASN A 114 22.04 0.38 -7.36
N LEU A 115 21.96 -0.30 -6.21
CA LEU A 115 22.11 0.35 -4.91
C LEU A 115 23.57 0.73 -4.67
N LYS A 116 23.86 2.04 -4.62
CA LYS A 116 25.21 2.59 -4.38
C LYS A 116 25.49 2.77 -2.89
N SER A 117 24.56 3.43 -2.18
CA SER A 117 24.68 3.66 -0.73
C SER A 117 23.32 3.73 -0.05
N TRP A 118 23.30 3.38 1.23
CA TRP A 118 22.14 3.50 2.10
C TRP A 118 22.58 3.93 3.49
N GLU A 119 22.37 5.20 3.80
CA GLU A 119 22.54 5.77 5.13
C GLU A 119 21.16 5.87 5.79
N LEU A 120 20.96 5.10 6.87
CA LEU A 120 19.67 5.06 7.58
C LEU A 120 19.22 6.47 7.98
N ASN A 121 17.94 6.76 7.77
CA ASN A 121 17.29 8.05 8.08
C ASN A 121 17.94 9.28 7.44
N LYS A 122 18.82 9.10 6.48
CA LYS A 122 19.54 10.20 5.86
C LYS A 122 19.40 10.22 4.34
N LYS A 123 19.84 9.16 3.67
CA LYS A 123 19.83 9.14 2.20
C LYS A 123 20.03 7.73 1.64
N ILE A 124 19.32 7.43 0.55
CA ILE A 124 19.61 6.29 -0.33
C ILE A 124 20.09 6.86 -1.67
N ILE A 125 21.15 6.30 -2.22
CA ILE A 125 21.66 6.63 -3.55
C ILE A 125 21.63 5.36 -4.39
N VAL A 126 21.04 5.47 -5.57
CA VAL A 126 21.11 4.45 -6.61
C VAL A 126 21.81 5.03 -7.84
N GLU A 127 22.55 4.20 -8.57
CA GLU A 127 23.27 4.58 -9.78
C GLU A 127 22.88 3.70 -10.95
N LYS A 128 23.05 4.22 -12.17
CA LYS A 128 22.74 3.51 -13.41
C LYS A 128 23.41 2.14 -13.45
N ASN A 129 22.62 1.10 -13.73
CA ASN A 129 23.10 -0.26 -13.96
C ASN A 129 23.51 -0.41 -15.44
N PRO A 130 24.82 -0.53 -15.74
CA PRO A 130 25.29 -0.68 -17.12
C PRO A 130 24.93 -2.04 -17.73
N LEU A 131 24.60 -3.05 -16.90
CA LEU A 131 24.24 -4.40 -17.32
C LEU A 131 22.71 -4.57 -17.49
N TYR A 132 21.94 -3.50 -17.27
CA TYR A 132 20.50 -3.55 -17.52
C TYR A 132 20.22 -3.76 -19.01
N TRP A 133 19.28 -4.65 -19.35
CA TRP A 133 19.00 -5.03 -20.75
C TRP A 133 18.67 -3.85 -21.66
N ASP A 134 18.13 -2.75 -21.11
CA ASP A 134 17.75 -1.53 -21.85
C ASP A 134 18.52 -0.30 -21.30
N ALA A 135 19.77 -0.50 -20.91
CA ALA A 135 20.60 0.54 -20.29
C ALA A 135 20.74 1.81 -21.11
N GLU A 136 20.69 1.70 -22.46
CA GLU A 136 20.81 2.85 -23.35
C GLU A 136 19.66 3.86 -23.18
N LYS A 137 18.46 3.39 -22.82
CA LYS A 137 17.30 4.26 -22.55
C LYS A 137 17.30 4.89 -21.16
N VAL A 138 18.13 4.41 -20.24
CA VAL A 138 18.24 4.97 -18.90
C VAL A 138 19.05 6.28 -18.97
N ARG A 139 18.36 7.41 -18.75
CA ARG A 139 18.94 8.76 -18.90
C ARG A 139 19.59 9.27 -17.63
N LEU A 140 19.10 8.84 -16.45
CA LEU A 140 19.63 9.28 -15.16
C LEU A 140 20.86 8.46 -14.79
N ASN A 141 21.92 9.14 -14.36
CA ASN A 141 23.12 8.47 -13.86
C ASN A 141 22.98 8.07 -12.39
N GLU A 142 22.32 8.92 -11.58
CA GLU A 142 22.07 8.69 -10.16
C GLU A 142 20.68 9.22 -9.78
N MET A 143 20.07 8.59 -8.76
CA MET A 143 18.90 9.11 -8.05
C MET A 143 19.19 9.11 -6.55
N HIS A 144 18.81 10.18 -5.87
CA HIS A 144 18.96 10.35 -4.43
C HIS A 144 17.61 10.42 -3.76
N PHE A 145 17.35 9.53 -2.81
CA PHE A 145 16.14 9.50 -2.02
C PHE A 145 16.42 10.01 -0.61
N TYR A 146 15.65 10.99 -0.16
CA TYR A 146 15.75 11.57 1.17
C TYR A 146 14.50 11.19 1.98
N PRO A 147 14.61 10.41 3.07
CA PRO A 147 13.49 10.02 3.90
C PRO A 147 13.06 11.19 4.82
N VAL A 148 12.31 12.13 4.27
CA VAL A 148 11.80 13.29 5.00
C VAL A 148 10.38 12.98 5.46
N SER A 149 10.16 12.85 6.78
CA SER A 149 8.85 12.48 7.34
C SER A 149 7.87 13.67 7.42
N ASP A 150 8.38 14.90 7.58
CA ASP A 150 7.55 16.11 7.66
C ASP A 150 7.34 16.72 6.27
N ILE A 151 6.10 16.68 5.80
CA ILE A 151 5.72 17.15 4.46
C ILE A 151 5.96 18.65 4.23
N ASN A 152 5.93 19.48 5.29
CA ASN A 152 6.23 20.89 5.16
C ASN A 152 7.73 21.13 5.01
N THR A 153 8.55 20.29 5.64
CA THR A 153 10.00 20.29 5.45
C THR A 153 10.36 19.84 4.05
N GLU A 154 9.76 18.76 3.55
CA GLU A 154 9.95 18.28 2.18
C GLU A 154 9.61 19.37 1.16
N GLU A 155 8.46 20.04 1.32
CA GLU A 155 8.04 21.14 0.45
C GLU A 155 9.01 22.34 0.50
N ARG A 156 9.53 22.70 1.69
CA ARG A 156 10.55 23.76 1.80
C ARG A 156 11.85 23.37 1.09
N MET A 157 12.29 22.13 1.18
CA MET A 157 13.45 21.62 0.46
C MET A 157 13.24 21.67 -1.06
N PHE A 158 12.05 21.35 -1.54
CA PHE A 158 11.71 21.49 -2.96
C PHE A 158 11.81 22.96 -3.41
N ARG A 159 11.18 23.90 -2.70
CA ARG A 159 11.27 25.32 -3.04
C ARG A 159 12.69 25.88 -2.95
N ALA A 160 13.52 25.33 -2.10
CA ALA A 160 14.93 25.68 -1.99
C ALA A 160 15.81 25.05 -3.10
N GLY A 161 15.23 24.26 -4.02
CA GLY A 161 15.95 23.58 -5.09
C GLY A 161 16.80 22.40 -4.63
N GLN A 162 16.57 21.89 -3.42
CA GLN A 162 17.28 20.74 -2.86
C GLN A 162 16.65 19.41 -3.33
N LEU A 163 15.36 19.42 -3.69
CA LEU A 163 14.63 18.29 -4.25
C LEU A 163 14.08 18.65 -5.62
N HIS A 164 14.10 17.68 -6.54
CA HIS A 164 13.48 17.79 -7.85
C HIS A 164 12.01 17.33 -7.86
N LEU A 165 11.66 16.46 -6.92
CA LEU A 165 10.34 15.86 -6.77
C LEU A 165 10.05 15.67 -5.29
N THR A 166 8.79 15.86 -4.89
CA THR A 166 8.27 15.50 -3.56
C THR A 166 7.27 14.35 -3.70
N GLY A 167 7.13 13.53 -2.67
CA GLY A 167 6.15 12.46 -2.63
C GLY A 167 4.73 12.98 -2.43
N THR A 168 4.59 14.10 -1.71
CA THR A 168 3.29 14.68 -1.31
C THR A 168 3.38 16.20 -1.28
N VAL A 169 2.26 16.87 -1.49
CA VAL A 169 2.10 18.32 -1.30
C VAL A 169 1.26 18.55 -0.05
N PRO A 170 1.65 19.45 0.87
CA PRO A 170 0.81 19.82 2.02
C PRO A 170 -0.60 20.21 1.59
N SER A 171 -1.62 19.59 2.17
CA SER A 171 -3.03 19.78 1.75
C SER A 171 -3.47 21.24 1.70
N GLN A 172 -3.02 22.09 2.65
CA GLN A 172 -3.32 23.51 2.66
C GLN A 172 -2.74 24.28 1.46
N LYS A 173 -1.60 23.84 0.93
CA LYS A 173 -0.96 24.43 -0.26
C LYS A 173 -1.52 23.90 -1.56
N CYS A 174 -1.95 22.66 -1.56
CA CYS A 174 -2.48 21.99 -2.74
C CYS A 174 -3.69 22.73 -3.31
N GLY A 175 -4.66 23.14 -2.47
CA GLY A 175 -5.81 23.94 -2.88
C GLY A 175 -5.40 25.26 -3.52
N ILE A 176 -4.51 26.00 -2.86
CA ILE A 176 -4.00 27.31 -3.34
C ILE A 176 -3.28 27.14 -4.68
N TRP A 177 -2.34 26.18 -4.77
CA TRP A 177 -1.54 25.97 -5.98
C TRP A 177 -2.39 25.52 -7.16
N ARG A 178 -3.47 24.77 -6.90
CA ARG A 178 -4.42 24.37 -7.93
C ARG A 178 -5.20 25.57 -8.47
N GLU A 179 -5.67 26.46 -7.60
CA GLU A 179 -6.37 27.70 -7.98
C GLU A 179 -5.47 28.67 -8.75
N GLU A 180 -4.20 28.76 -8.36
CA GLU A 180 -3.19 29.59 -9.02
C GLU A 180 -2.66 28.97 -10.33
N GLY A 181 -2.98 27.72 -10.64
CA GLY A 181 -2.43 27.01 -11.80
C GLY A 181 -0.91 26.79 -11.72
N ASN A 182 -0.39 26.51 -10.52
CA ASN A 182 1.04 26.37 -10.30
C ASN A 182 1.63 25.22 -11.16
N PRO A 183 2.60 25.51 -12.05
CA PRO A 183 3.15 24.49 -12.95
C PRO A 183 3.92 23.37 -12.26
N ASN A 184 4.29 23.54 -11.00
CA ASN A 184 4.98 22.50 -10.21
C ASN A 184 4.00 21.56 -9.50
N LEU A 185 2.70 21.89 -9.45
CA LEU A 185 1.69 20.98 -8.91
C LEU A 185 1.24 20.01 -9.99
N ARG A 186 1.39 18.73 -9.72
CA ARG A 186 0.88 17.65 -10.56
C ARG A 186 -0.15 16.84 -9.78
N ILE A 187 -1.35 16.71 -10.36
CA ILE A 187 -2.44 15.88 -9.82
C ILE A 187 -2.78 14.86 -10.89
N ASP A 188 -2.47 13.61 -10.62
CA ASP A 188 -2.75 12.49 -11.52
C ASP A 188 -3.83 11.58 -10.91
N PRO A 189 -4.66 10.92 -11.74
CA PRO A 189 -5.57 9.89 -11.26
C PRO A 189 -4.82 8.77 -10.57
N TYR A 190 -5.32 8.33 -9.42
CA TYR A 190 -4.77 7.21 -8.67
C TYR A 190 -5.86 6.16 -8.42
N MET A 191 -5.58 4.92 -8.78
CA MET A 191 -6.47 3.77 -8.61
C MET A 191 -6.37 3.25 -7.18
N GLY A 192 -6.86 4.00 -6.22
CA GLY A 192 -6.79 3.64 -4.82
C GLY A 192 -7.89 4.28 -4.00
N THR A 193 -8.28 3.61 -2.91
CA THR A 193 -9.25 4.12 -1.95
C THR A 193 -8.64 4.17 -0.57
N TYR A 194 -8.70 5.32 0.08
CA TYR A 194 -8.37 5.45 1.49
C TYR A 194 -9.59 5.06 2.33
N TYR A 195 -9.44 4.09 3.22
CA TYR A 195 -10.54 3.55 4.00
C TYR A 195 -10.12 3.18 5.42
N TYR A 196 -11.08 3.14 6.33
CA TYR A 196 -10.92 2.59 7.67
C TYR A 196 -11.44 1.18 7.74
N ARG A 197 -10.71 0.30 8.40
CA ARG A 197 -11.11 -1.07 8.69
C ARG A 197 -11.66 -1.17 10.10
N ALA A 198 -12.89 -1.65 10.24
CA ALA A 198 -13.44 -2.00 11.53
C ALA A 198 -12.96 -3.40 11.93
N ASN A 199 -12.37 -3.55 13.12
CA ASN A 199 -12.07 -4.86 13.68
C ASN A 199 -13.38 -5.52 14.16
N VAL A 200 -13.94 -6.40 13.33
CA VAL A 200 -15.22 -7.06 13.58
C VAL A 200 -15.20 -8.09 14.73
N ASN A 201 -14.02 -8.40 15.27
CA ASN A 201 -13.85 -9.28 16.42
C ASN A 201 -13.93 -8.51 17.77
N VAL A 202 -14.06 -7.19 17.72
CA VAL A 202 -14.11 -6.31 18.88
C VAL A 202 -15.48 -5.63 18.97
N LYS A 203 -16.14 -5.74 20.15
CA LYS A 203 -17.41 -5.03 20.40
C LYS A 203 -17.16 -3.52 20.52
N PRO A 204 -18.11 -2.71 20.02
CA PRO A 204 -19.38 -3.05 19.37
C PRO A 204 -19.28 -3.18 17.84
N LEU A 205 -18.05 -3.24 17.30
CA LEU A 205 -17.80 -3.26 15.83
C LEU A 205 -18.17 -4.61 15.18
N ASP A 206 -18.45 -5.65 15.96
CA ASP A 206 -19.03 -6.92 15.51
C ASP A 206 -20.48 -6.72 14.96
N ASN A 207 -21.19 -5.69 15.46
CA ASN A 207 -22.55 -5.37 15.01
C ASN A 207 -22.54 -4.56 13.70
N ILE A 208 -23.17 -5.10 12.67
CA ILE A 208 -23.24 -4.45 11.33
C ILE A 208 -23.95 -3.09 11.37
N LYS A 209 -24.96 -2.90 12.26
CA LYS A 209 -25.70 -1.63 12.39
C LYS A 209 -24.79 -0.53 12.95
N VAL A 210 -23.90 -0.87 13.89
CA VAL A 210 -22.90 0.05 14.41
C VAL A 210 -21.94 0.48 13.29
N ARG A 211 -21.40 -0.47 12.51
CA ARG A 211 -20.51 -0.14 11.40
C ARG A 211 -21.18 0.75 10.34
N LYS A 212 -22.45 0.47 10.03
CA LYS A 212 -23.25 1.32 9.12
C LYS A 212 -23.45 2.72 9.69
N ALA A 213 -23.80 2.83 10.98
CA ALA A 213 -23.99 4.12 11.64
C ALA A 213 -22.73 4.97 11.57
N LEU A 214 -21.57 4.41 11.90
CA LEU A 214 -20.29 5.09 11.78
C LEU A 214 -20.01 5.56 10.34
N THR A 215 -20.42 4.77 9.36
CA THR A 215 -20.24 5.07 7.93
C THR A 215 -21.13 6.20 7.45
N TYR A 216 -22.43 6.20 7.83
CA TYR A 216 -23.38 7.26 7.45
C TYR A 216 -23.12 8.60 8.16
N ALA A 217 -22.41 8.58 9.30
CA ALA A 217 -22.06 9.76 10.05
C ALA A 217 -20.85 10.54 9.49
N ILE A 218 -20.21 10.06 8.41
CA ILE A 218 -19.06 10.70 7.78
C ILE A 218 -19.47 11.50 6.54
N ASP A 219 -19.31 12.81 6.58
CA ASP A 219 -19.45 13.70 5.42
C ASP A 219 -18.18 13.64 4.57
N ARG A 220 -18.16 12.73 3.59
CA ARG A 220 -17.01 12.51 2.70
C ARG A 220 -16.77 13.68 1.76
N GLN A 221 -17.83 14.35 1.35
CA GLN A 221 -17.73 15.55 0.51
C GLN A 221 -16.97 16.66 1.24
N LYS A 222 -17.42 16.98 2.46
CA LYS A 222 -16.77 17.99 3.29
C LYS A 222 -15.32 17.61 3.64
N LEU A 223 -15.05 16.33 3.87
CA LEU A 223 -13.70 15.82 4.15
C LEU A 223 -12.76 16.04 2.97
N THR A 224 -13.19 15.71 1.76
CA THR A 224 -12.34 15.90 0.55
C THR A 224 -12.19 17.35 0.18
N GLU A 225 -13.22 18.18 0.31
CA GLU A 225 -13.19 19.60 -0.05
C GLU A 225 -12.44 20.46 0.96
N LYS A 226 -12.52 20.16 2.26
CA LYS A 226 -12.04 21.06 3.33
C LYS A 226 -10.78 20.53 4.03
N VAL A 227 -10.52 19.22 3.99
CA VAL A 227 -9.41 18.62 4.72
C VAL A 227 -8.30 18.20 3.78
N THR A 228 -8.58 17.35 2.78
CA THR A 228 -7.54 16.86 1.88
C THR A 228 -7.21 17.80 0.72
N GLN A 229 -8.19 18.45 0.11
CA GLN A 229 -8.11 19.57 -0.84
C GLN A 229 -7.28 19.35 -2.13
N CYS A 230 -6.65 18.19 -2.30
CA CYS A 230 -5.76 17.89 -3.43
C CYS A 230 -6.44 17.15 -4.59
N GLY A 231 -7.77 17.30 -4.72
CA GLY A 231 -8.51 16.70 -5.84
C GLY A 231 -8.98 15.27 -5.58
N GLN A 232 -8.89 14.78 -4.33
CA GLN A 232 -9.47 13.49 -3.94
C GLN A 232 -10.98 13.52 -4.16
N ILE A 233 -11.51 12.39 -4.63
CA ILE A 233 -12.94 12.19 -4.87
C ILE A 233 -13.55 11.48 -3.66
N PRO A 234 -14.74 11.90 -3.17
CA PRO A 234 -15.44 11.16 -2.11
C PRO A 234 -15.67 9.70 -2.52
N ALA A 235 -15.23 8.75 -1.69
CA ALA A 235 -15.36 7.34 -1.97
C ALA A 235 -16.67 6.78 -1.40
N PHE A 236 -17.51 6.24 -2.28
CA PHE A 236 -18.79 5.57 -1.91
C PHE A 236 -18.72 4.06 -2.10
N SER A 237 -17.62 3.55 -2.65
CA SER A 237 -17.33 2.13 -2.84
C SER A 237 -15.87 1.83 -2.54
N PHE A 238 -15.55 0.56 -2.28
CA PHE A 238 -14.18 0.13 -2.04
C PHE A 238 -13.33 0.22 -3.31
N THR A 239 -13.84 -0.29 -4.43
CA THR A 239 -13.18 -0.15 -5.73
C THR A 239 -13.54 1.20 -6.33
N PRO A 240 -12.56 2.05 -6.71
CA PRO A 240 -12.84 3.34 -7.34
C PRO A 240 -13.57 3.17 -8.68
N PRO A 241 -14.39 4.15 -9.09
CA PRO A 241 -15.03 4.13 -10.39
C PRO A 241 -13.99 4.18 -11.52
N GLY A 242 -14.29 3.51 -12.65
CA GLY A 242 -13.42 3.48 -13.82
C GLY A 242 -12.34 2.38 -13.79
N ALA A 243 -12.22 1.59 -12.72
CA ALA A 243 -11.35 0.42 -12.67
C ALA A 243 -11.82 -0.63 -13.69
N ALA A 244 -11.09 -0.81 -14.78
CA ALA A 244 -11.43 -1.76 -15.86
C ALA A 244 -12.89 -1.66 -16.35
N GLY A 245 -13.46 -0.43 -16.37
CA GLY A 245 -14.86 -0.20 -16.75
C GLY A 245 -15.88 -0.41 -15.62
N TYR A 246 -15.43 -0.74 -14.41
CA TYR A 246 -16.29 -0.87 -13.24
C TYR A 246 -16.80 0.50 -12.79
N ASN A 247 -18.13 0.62 -12.67
CA ASN A 247 -18.78 1.77 -12.09
C ASN A 247 -19.73 1.27 -10.99
N PRO A 248 -19.46 1.58 -9.72
CA PRO A 248 -20.32 1.18 -8.62
C PRO A 248 -21.69 1.88 -8.72
N GLU A 249 -22.77 1.12 -8.57
CA GLU A 249 -24.13 1.65 -8.52
C GLU A 249 -24.55 2.05 -7.09
N THR A 250 -23.70 1.76 -6.10
CA THR A 250 -23.99 2.01 -4.68
C THR A 250 -23.45 3.37 -4.26
N GLU A 251 -24.31 4.17 -3.64
CA GLU A 251 -23.94 5.37 -2.92
C GLU A 251 -24.15 5.15 -1.42
N ILE A 252 -23.22 5.63 -0.61
CA ILE A 252 -23.36 5.69 0.84
C ILE A 252 -23.52 7.16 1.20
N PRO A 253 -24.77 7.68 1.33
CA PRO A 253 -25.01 9.08 1.61
C PRO A 253 -24.50 9.46 3.00
N TYR A 254 -24.23 10.76 3.21
CA TYR A 254 -24.11 11.32 4.53
C TYR A 254 -25.49 11.50 5.13
N ASP A 255 -25.82 10.70 6.16
CA ASP A 255 -27.13 10.71 6.82
C ASP A 255 -26.99 10.47 8.33
N PRO A 256 -26.75 11.56 9.11
CA PRO A 256 -26.64 11.45 10.57
C PRO A 256 -27.92 10.98 11.28
N GLU A 257 -29.09 11.23 10.69
CA GLU A 257 -30.36 10.77 11.29
C GLU A 257 -30.47 9.25 11.23
N LEU A 258 -30.26 8.69 10.02
CA LEU A 258 -30.19 7.24 9.84
C LEU A 258 -29.07 6.62 10.69
N ALA A 259 -27.95 7.30 10.82
CA ALA A 259 -26.84 6.84 11.65
C ALA A 259 -27.25 6.70 13.13
N ARG A 260 -27.94 7.70 13.70
CA ARG A 260 -28.49 7.63 15.07
C ARG A 260 -29.53 6.52 15.23
N GLN A 261 -30.45 6.40 14.27
CA GLN A 261 -31.43 5.32 14.26
C GLN A 261 -30.76 3.95 14.31
N LEU A 262 -29.75 3.72 13.49
CA LEU A 262 -29.01 2.44 13.45
C LEU A 262 -28.29 2.14 14.77
N LEU A 263 -27.76 3.16 15.47
CA LEU A 263 -27.18 2.97 16.81
C LEU A 263 -28.25 2.58 17.82
N ALA A 264 -29.39 3.25 17.83
CA ALA A 264 -30.52 2.87 18.70
C ALA A 264 -30.99 1.44 18.44
N GLU A 265 -31.15 1.05 17.17
CA GLU A 265 -31.49 -0.32 16.78
C GLU A 265 -30.41 -1.36 17.13
N ALA A 266 -29.16 -0.92 17.34
CA ALA A 266 -28.05 -1.74 17.82
C ALA A 266 -28.01 -1.87 19.36
N GLY A 267 -28.96 -1.20 20.07
CA GLY A 267 -29.04 -1.20 21.54
C GLY A 267 -28.39 0.00 22.21
N PHE A 268 -28.01 1.03 21.47
CA PHE A 268 -27.40 2.26 21.97
C PHE A 268 -28.35 3.45 21.77
N GLU A 269 -29.51 3.44 22.47
CA GLU A 269 -30.46 4.55 22.47
C GLU A 269 -29.86 5.81 23.10
N SER A 270 -29.05 5.63 24.15
CA SER A 270 -28.12 6.64 24.69
C SER A 270 -26.71 6.24 24.33
N THR A 271 -25.90 7.21 23.92
CA THR A 271 -24.48 6.98 23.62
C THR A 271 -23.56 7.19 24.83
N GLU A 272 -24.10 7.50 26.02
CA GLU A 272 -23.37 7.62 27.27
C GLU A 272 -22.62 6.32 27.65
N ASP A 273 -23.27 5.16 27.38
CA ASP A 273 -22.72 3.83 27.62
C ASP A 273 -22.00 3.24 26.39
N PHE A 274 -21.89 4.02 25.29
CA PHE A 274 -21.18 3.53 24.11
C PHE A 274 -19.68 3.49 24.39
N PRO A 275 -19.00 2.35 24.14
CA PRO A 275 -17.59 2.24 24.45
C PRO A 275 -16.75 3.22 23.63
N VAL A 276 -15.68 3.73 24.24
CA VAL A 276 -14.73 4.58 23.53
C VAL A 276 -14.10 3.79 22.37
N LEU A 277 -14.24 4.31 21.17
CA LEU A 277 -13.58 3.73 20.00
C LEU A 277 -12.16 4.25 19.88
N GLN A 278 -11.30 3.44 19.29
CA GLN A 278 -9.94 3.84 18.97
C GLN A 278 -9.73 3.86 17.46
N ILE A 279 -9.23 4.98 16.93
CA ILE A 279 -8.73 5.08 15.55
C ILE A 279 -7.23 4.97 15.57
N LEU A 280 -6.70 3.87 15.04
CA LEU A 280 -5.29 3.69 14.77
C LEU A 280 -4.94 4.24 13.39
N TYR A 281 -3.92 5.09 13.31
CA TYR A 281 -3.43 5.63 12.05
C TYR A 281 -1.90 5.64 12.02
N ASN A 282 -1.31 5.49 10.83
CA ASN A 282 0.14 5.56 10.65
C ASN A 282 0.65 7.00 10.67
N THR A 283 1.91 7.18 11.02
CA THR A 283 2.57 8.50 11.10
C THR A 283 2.50 9.23 9.76
N SER A 284 1.57 10.17 9.68
CA SER A 284 1.32 11.07 8.54
C SER A 284 0.46 12.23 9.00
N GLU A 285 0.84 13.47 8.65
CA GLU A 285 0.07 14.66 8.98
C GLU A 285 -1.32 14.65 8.33
N ASP A 286 -1.44 14.15 7.11
CA ASP A 286 -2.73 14.08 6.43
C ASP A 286 -3.63 13.00 7.04
N HIS A 287 -3.09 11.83 7.41
CA HIS A 287 -3.86 10.81 8.11
C HIS A 287 -4.33 11.29 9.48
N ARG A 288 -3.50 12.05 10.19
CA ARG A 288 -3.88 12.68 11.47
C ARG A 288 -5.04 13.66 11.29
N LYS A 289 -5.01 14.52 10.27
CA LYS A 289 -6.10 15.47 10.00
C LYS A 289 -7.41 14.74 9.65
N ILE A 290 -7.35 13.69 8.86
CA ILE A 290 -8.51 12.86 8.53
C ILE A 290 -9.07 12.22 9.81
N ALA A 291 -8.21 11.62 10.65
CA ALA A 291 -8.62 10.97 11.89
C ALA A 291 -9.29 11.94 12.86
N LEU A 292 -8.70 13.13 13.05
CA LEU A 292 -9.29 14.21 13.86
C LEU A 292 -10.65 14.66 13.32
N THR A 293 -10.78 14.77 12.01
CA THR A 293 -12.05 15.20 11.38
C THR A 293 -13.13 14.13 11.57
N ILE A 294 -12.81 12.86 11.40
CA ILE A 294 -13.75 11.74 11.61
C ILE A 294 -14.14 11.63 13.09
N GLN A 295 -13.19 11.77 14.01
CA GLN A 295 -13.45 11.84 15.45
C GLN A 295 -14.47 12.96 15.76
N GLN A 296 -14.29 14.16 15.21
CA GLN A 296 -15.21 15.26 15.39
C GLN A 296 -16.60 14.99 14.77
N MET A 297 -16.64 14.41 13.57
CA MET A 297 -17.91 14.06 12.93
C MET A 297 -18.69 13.02 13.76
N TRP A 298 -18.03 11.98 14.26
CA TRP A 298 -18.68 10.99 15.11
C TRP A 298 -19.14 11.56 16.44
N GLN A 299 -18.33 12.42 17.06
CA GLN A 299 -18.74 13.12 18.28
C GLN A 299 -19.95 14.04 18.03
N GLN A 300 -19.96 14.82 16.95
CA GLN A 300 -21.04 15.77 16.65
C GLN A 300 -22.32 15.06 16.19
N ASN A 301 -22.20 14.05 15.36
CA ASN A 301 -23.33 13.39 14.73
C ASN A 301 -23.94 12.28 15.58
N LEU A 302 -23.12 11.61 16.38
CA LEU A 302 -23.50 10.41 17.15
C LEU A 302 -23.30 10.56 18.66
N GLY A 303 -22.57 11.57 19.13
CA GLY A 303 -22.26 11.73 20.55
C GLY A 303 -21.28 10.72 21.11
N ILE A 304 -20.56 9.96 20.26
CA ILE A 304 -19.60 8.94 20.70
C ILE A 304 -18.21 9.51 20.92
N SER A 305 -17.50 8.93 21.88
CA SER A 305 -16.11 9.29 22.17
C SER A 305 -15.15 8.40 21.37
N VAL A 306 -14.09 9.03 20.84
CA VAL A 306 -13.07 8.36 20.05
C VAL A 306 -11.67 8.80 20.48
N GLU A 307 -10.78 7.85 20.68
CA GLU A 307 -9.36 8.10 20.91
C GLU A 307 -8.55 7.91 19.65
N LEU A 308 -7.48 8.68 19.51
CA LEU A 308 -6.59 8.59 18.34
C LEU A 308 -5.25 8.01 18.78
N GLU A 309 -4.80 6.96 18.11
CA GLU A 309 -3.50 6.35 18.33
C GLU A 309 -2.66 6.40 17.07
N ASN A 310 -1.41 6.88 17.22
CA ASN A 310 -0.44 6.93 16.14
C ASN A 310 0.57 5.79 16.30
N MET A 311 0.79 5.06 15.23
CA MET A 311 1.85 4.06 15.13
C MET A 311 2.64 4.26 13.84
N ASP A 312 3.89 3.85 13.83
CA ASP A 312 4.64 3.72 12.59
C ASP A 312 4.17 2.49 11.80
N TRP A 313 4.47 2.46 10.50
CA TRP A 313 4.08 1.33 9.62
C TRP A 313 4.63 -0.01 10.08
#